data_b03dd9ebaf10f71a338cfbf73e6c03ff
#
_entry.id   b03dd9ebaf10f71a338cfbf73e6c03ff
#
_cell.length_a   1.000
_cell.length_b   1.000
_cell.length_c   1.000
_cell.angle_alpha   90.00
_cell.angle_beta   90.00
_cell.angle_gamma   90.00
#
_symmetry.space_group_name_H-M   'P 1'
#
loop_
_entity.id
_entity.type
_entity.pdbx_description
1 polymer ?
#
loop_
_entity_poly.entity_id
_entity_poly.type
_entity_poly.pdbx_seq_one_letter_code
_entity_poly.pdbx_strand_id
1 'polypeptide(L)'
;REKIVYLCTGSQGEPMAALMRIAKYTHPDVFIEKDDTVIFSSKIIPGNEKKLYNLQNQLVKDGIEVISEENEFVHVSGHPNREDLKEMYEWIKPQCSIPVHGEHRHMIEHIKFAKEMNVPNPVQVENGDIVKLYPGKPHVYDKAPSGRLYLDGNISVAEDAQSIKDRKNLSANGYIEATI
;
A
#
# COMPACT_ATOMS: atom_id res chain seq x y z
N ARG A 1 25.25 25.95 -2.40
CA ARG A 1 24.72 24.68 -2.91
C ARG A 1 25.43 23.44 -2.35
N GLU A 2 26.62 23.58 -1.89
CA GLU A 2 27.51 22.46 -1.54
C GLU A 2 27.12 21.58 -0.32
N LYS A 3 26.01 21.83 0.37
CA LYS A 3 25.56 21.06 1.55
C LYS A 3 24.06 21.21 1.77
N ILE A 4 23.26 20.94 0.77
CA ILE A 4 21.79 21.01 0.87
C ILE A 4 21.23 19.61 0.75
N VAL A 5 20.30 19.25 1.63
CA VAL A 5 19.48 18.05 1.54
C VAL A 5 18.04 18.48 1.27
N TYR A 6 17.47 17.96 0.20
CA TYR A 6 16.05 18.14 -0.12
C TYR A 6 15.26 16.88 0.28
N LEU A 7 14.26 17.05 1.10
CA LEU A 7 13.25 15.99 1.35
C LEU A 7 12.05 16.26 0.43
N CYS A 8 11.76 15.33 -0.46
CA CYS A 8 10.72 15.52 -1.46
C CYS A 8 9.86 14.27 -1.69
N THR A 9 8.71 14.45 -2.34
CA THR A 9 7.82 13.38 -2.77
C THR A 9 8.30 12.76 -4.09
N GLY A 10 7.84 11.54 -4.43
CA GLY A 10 8.15 10.91 -5.71
C GLY A 10 8.82 9.55 -5.59
N SER A 11 8.80 8.96 -4.40
CA SER A 11 9.44 7.68 -4.13
C SER A 11 8.83 6.48 -4.87
N GLN A 12 7.67 6.65 -5.49
CA GLN A 12 6.98 5.60 -6.27
C GLN A 12 6.89 5.94 -7.77
N GLY A 13 7.64 6.95 -8.21
CA GLY A 13 7.61 7.37 -9.61
C GLY A 13 6.31 8.08 -10.04
N GLU A 14 5.65 8.78 -9.11
CA GLU A 14 4.41 9.49 -9.38
C GLU A 14 4.65 10.67 -10.33
N PRO A 15 3.87 10.80 -11.41
CA PRO A 15 4.16 11.76 -12.50
C PRO A 15 4.22 13.24 -12.08
N MET A 16 3.43 13.61 -11.05
CA MET A 16 3.33 15.00 -10.58
C MET A 16 4.17 15.27 -9.32
N ALA A 17 4.86 14.26 -8.80
CA ALA A 17 5.69 14.40 -7.61
C ALA A 17 6.91 15.28 -7.85
N ALA A 18 7.45 15.85 -6.78
CA ALA A 18 8.59 16.76 -6.85
C ALA A 18 9.80 16.10 -7.50
N LEU A 19 10.19 14.89 -7.09
CA LEU A 19 11.34 14.19 -7.67
C LEU A 19 11.20 13.95 -9.17
N MET A 20 10.00 13.56 -9.64
CA MET A 20 9.76 13.37 -11.07
C MET A 20 9.93 14.70 -11.86
N ARG A 21 9.47 15.80 -11.30
CA ARG A 21 9.64 17.14 -11.91
C ARG A 21 11.08 17.59 -11.91
N ILE A 22 11.82 17.31 -10.83
CA ILE A 22 13.24 17.59 -10.71
C ILE A 22 14.03 16.80 -11.77
N ALA A 23 13.79 15.49 -11.86
CA ALA A 23 14.44 14.61 -12.84
C ALA A 23 14.13 14.97 -14.30
N LYS A 24 12.99 15.62 -14.56
CA LYS A 24 12.60 16.13 -15.88
C LYS A 24 13.01 17.59 -16.12
N TYR A 25 13.72 18.21 -15.19
CA TYR A 25 14.10 19.63 -15.26
C TYR A 25 12.91 20.59 -15.39
N THR A 26 11.75 20.23 -14.82
CA THR A 26 10.50 21.02 -14.84
C THR A 26 10.10 21.56 -13.46
N HIS A 27 10.91 21.30 -12.43
CA HIS A 27 10.69 21.90 -11.12
C HIS A 27 11.13 23.38 -11.13
N PRO A 28 10.33 24.33 -10.58
CA PRO A 28 10.63 25.75 -10.70
C PRO A 28 11.87 26.20 -9.88
N ASP A 29 12.13 25.55 -8.75
CA ASP A 29 13.07 26.06 -7.75
C ASP A 29 14.22 25.10 -7.43
N VAL A 30 14.13 23.82 -7.82
CA VAL A 30 15.09 22.79 -7.47
C VAL A 30 15.65 22.14 -8.74
N PHE A 31 16.95 22.10 -8.83
CA PHE A 31 17.72 21.44 -9.89
C PHE A 31 18.71 20.49 -9.25
N ILE A 32 18.92 19.35 -9.90
CA ILE A 32 19.97 18.39 -9.59
C ILE A 32 20.98 18.39 -10.73
N GLU A 33 22.23 18.17 -10.39
CA GLU A 33 23.35 18.21 -11.31
C GLU A 33 24.13 16.90 -11.25
N LYS A 34 24.99 16.69 -12.24
CA LYS A 34 25.90 15.55 -12.24
C LYS A 34 26.68 15.51 -10.92
N ASP A 35 26.87 14.32 -10.38
CA ASP A 35 27.53 14.03 -9.10
C ASP A 35 26.68 14.36 -7.85
N ASP A 36 25.43 14.83 -8.02
CA ASP A 36 24.45 14.83 -6.92
C ASP A 36 23.99 13.38 -6.62
N THR A 37 23.48 13.16 -5.41
CA THR A 37 22.98 11.87 -4.96
C THR A 37 21.48 11.91 -4.68
N VAL A 38 20.73 10.94 -5.19
CA VAL A 38 19.31 10.74 -4.88
C VAL A 38 19.14 9.46 -4.08
N ILE A 39 18.58 9.57 -2.88
CA ILE A 39 18.33 8.44 -1.98
C ILE A 39 16.83 8.11 -1.97
N PHE A 40 16.49 6.90 -2.39
CA PHE A 40 15.14 6.34 -2.28
C PHE A 40 14.98 5.64 -0.93
N SER A 41 14.64 6.40 0.11
CA SER A 41 14.35 5.88 1.45
C SER A 41 12.91 5.36 1.54
N SER A 42 12.57 4.42 0.66
CA SER A 42 11.22 3.85 0.58
C SER A 42 11.26 2.48 -0.09
N LYS A 43 10.35 1.61 0.32
CA LYS A 43 10.13 0.32 -0.36
C LYS A 43 9.34 0.53 -1.64
N ILE A 44 9.67 -0.23 -2.66
CA ILE A 44 8.91 -0.24 -3.91
C ILE A 44 7.56 -0.94 -3.66
N ILE A 45 6.48 -0.22 -3.96
CA ILE A 45 5.13 -0.80 -3.90
C ILE A 45 4.90 -1.64 -5.16
N PRO A 46 4.45 -2.91 -5.03
CA PRO A 46 4.15 -3.77 -6.17
C PRO A 46 3.24 -3.10 -7.21
N GLY A 47 3.67 -3.12 -8.47
CA GLY A 47 3.00 -2.45 -9.60
C GLY A 47 3.59 -1.08 -9.97
N ASN A 48 4.48 -0.51 -9.16
CA ASN A 48 5.17 0.74 -9.48
C ASN A 48 6.60 0.54 -10.03
N GLU A 49 7.08 -0.69 -10.08
CA GLU A 49 8.47 -1.04 -10.42
C GLU A 49 8.91 -0.38 -11.72
N LYS A 50 8.11 -0.52 -12.78
CA LYS A 50 8.45 0.03 -14.11
C LYS A 50 8.59 1.55 -14.10
N LYS A 51 7.71 2.24 -13.35
CA LYS A 51 7.75 3.72 -13.27
C LYS A 51 8.98 4.17 -12.50
N LEU A 52 9.27 3.48 -11.40
CA LEU A 52 10.40 3.81 -10.53
C LEU A 52 11.73 3.53 -11.22
N TYR A 53 11.88 2.37 -11.85
CA TYR A 53 13.11 2.05 -12.60
C TYR A 53 13.33 3.00 -13.78
N ASN A 54 12.28 3.45 -14.45
CA ASN A 54 12.42 4.48 -15.48
C ASN A 54 12.94 5.81 -14.91
N LEU A 55 12.46 6.22 -13.73
CA LEU A 55 12.95 7.41 -13.04
C LEU A 55 14.41 7.25 -12.62
N GLN A 56 14.77 6.12 -11.99
CA GLN A 56 16.15 5.82 -11.59
C GLN A 56 17.09 5.79 -12.79
N ASN A 57 16.69 5.13 -13.88
CA ASN A 57 17.46 5.10 -15.12
C ASN A 57 17.69 6.50 -15.71
N GLN A 58 16.70 7.39 -15.63
CA GLN A 58 16.87 8.77 -16.07
C GLN A 58 17.90 9.49 -15.22
N LEU A 59 17.82 9.39 -13.90
CA LEU A 59 18.77 9.99 -12.97
C LEU A 59 20.21 9.50 -13.22
N VAL A 60 20.39 8.19 -13.33
CA VAL A 60 21.71 7.58 -13.62
C VAL A 60 22.26 8.04 -14.97
N LYS A 61 21.40 8.13 -16.01
CA LYS A 61 21.80 8.64 -17.33
C LYS A 61 22.30 10.08 -17.27
N ASP A 62 21.75 10.88 -16.37
CA ASP A 62 22.16 12.27 -16.15
C ASP A 62 23.38 12.41 -15.23
N GLY A 63 23.98 11.29 -14.82
CA GLY A 63 25.19 11.22 -14.00
C GLY A 63 24.94 11.43 -12.51
N ILE A 64 23.72 11.20 -12.05
CA ILE A 64 23.31 11.31 -10.67
C ILE A 64 23.46 9.95 -10.00
N GLU A 65 24.03 9.91 -8.81
CA GLU A 65 24.11 8.71 -8.00
C GLU A 65 22.74 8.35 -7.43
N VAL A 66 22.34 7.08 -7.58
CA VAL A 66 21.07 6.57 -7.06
C VAL A 66 21.33 5.53 -5.98
N ILE A 67 20.85 5.80 -4.78
CA ILE A 67 20.90 4.90 -3.63
C ILE A 67 19.49 4.43 -3.30
N SER A 68 19.31 3.12 -3.13
CA SER A 68 18.02 2.48 -2.79
C SER A 68 18.22 1.32 -1.82
N GLU A 69 17.12 0.73 -1.34
CA GLU A 69 17.18 -0.46 -0.47
C GLU A 69 17.82 -1.70 -1.12
N GLU A 70 18.02 -1.68 -2.44
CA GLU A 70 18.66 -2.78 -3.18
C GLU A 70 20.20 -2.77 -3.01
N ASN A 71 20.79 -1.61 -2.74
CA ASN A 71 22.24 -1.46 -2.65
C ASN A 71 22.73 -0.94 -1.29
N GLU A 72 21.87 -0.27 -0.51
CA GLU A 72 22.26 0.27 0.80
C GLU A 72 21.12 0.18 1.81
N PHE A 73 21.44 0.18 3.11
CA PHE A 73 20.44 0.20 4.17
C PHE A 73 19.90 1.62 4.38
N VAL A 74 18.96 2.02 3.53
CA VAL A 74 18.35 3.37 3.54
C VAL A 74 16.86 3.39 3.85
N HIS A 75 16.25 2.21 4.08
CA HIS A 75 14.83 2.10 4.39
C HIS A 75 14.57 1.06 5.49
N VAL A 76 13.64 1.38 6.38
CA VAL A 76 13.01 0.45 7.32
C VAL A 76 11.50 0.45 7.12
N SER A 77 10.89 -0.73 7.26
CA SER A 77 9.44 -0.85 7.16
C SER A 77 8.73 0.04 8.18
N GLY A 78 7.67 0.72 7.75
CA GLY A 78 6.75 1.44 8.65
C GLY A 78 5.78 0.50 9.39
N HIS A 79 5.72 -0.78 9.00
CA HIS A 79 4.95 -1.80 9.71
C HIS A 79 5.78 -2.39 10.85
N PRO A 80 5.20 -2.54 12.06
CA PRO A 80 5.90 -3.13 13.19
C PRO A 80 6.23 -4.61 12.92
N ASN A 81 7.36 -5.07 13.45
CA ASN A 81 7.69 -6.48 13.51
C ASN A 81 7.03 -7.14 14.74
N ARG A 82 7.25 -8.45 14.94
CA ARG A 82 6.63 -9.18 16.08
C ARG A 82 7.11 -8.68 17.44
N GLU A 83 8.37 -8.26 17.57
CA GLU A 83 8.90 -7.76 18.84
C GLU A 83 8.30 -6.39 19.20
N ASP A 84 8.16 -5.49 18.21
CA ASP A 84 7.48 -4.20 18.42
C ASP A 84 6.02 -4.41 18.84
N LEU A 85 5.32 -5.36 18.20
CA LEU A 85 3.95 -5.71 18.58
C LEU A 85 3.89 -6.30 20.00
N LYS A 86 4.87 -7.11 20.39
CA LYS A 86 4.95 -7.69 21.73
C LYS A 86 5.06 -6.58 22.78
N GLU A 87 6.00 -5.67 22.61
CA GLU A 87 6.15 -4.52 23.51
C GLU A 87 4.85 -3.71 23.59
N MET A 88 4.21 -3.43 22.46
CA MET A 88 2.94 -2.71 22.43
C MET A 88 1.85 -3.43 23.23
N TYR A 89 1.72 -4.76 23.09
CA TYR A 89 0.75 -5.55 23.85
C TYR A 89 1.08 -5.58 25.35
N GLU A 90 2.36 -5.63 25.71
CA GLU A 90 2.81 -5.58 27.12
C GLU A 90 2.48 -4.23 27.79
N TRP A 91 2.59 -3.13 27.02
CA TRP A 91 2.25 -1.80 27.52
C TRP A 91 0.75 -1.57 27.63
N ILE A 92 -0.01 -1.92 26.59
CA ILE A 92 -1.46 -1.64 26.52
C ILE A 92 -2.27 -2.66 27.33
N LYS A 93 -1.87 -3.93 27.37
CA LYS A 93 -2.60 -5.06 27.99
C LYS A 93 -4.07 -5.09 27.54
N PRO A 94 -4.35 -5.20 26.23
CA PRO A 94 -5.70 -5.07 25.71
C PRO A 94 -6.59 -6.22 26.19
N GLN A 95 -7.86 -5.91 26.45
CA GLN A 95 -8.87 -6.92 26.78
C GLN A 95 -9.43 -7.63 25.55
N CYS A 96 -9.25 -7.01 24.38
CA CYS A 96 -9.68 -7.51 23.09
C CYS A 96 -8.67 -7.10 22.01
N SER A 97 -8.43 -7.97 21.04
CA SER A 97 -7.66 -7.68 19.84
C SER A 97 -8.48 -8.05 18.61
N ILE A 98 -8.60 -7.10 17.68
CA ILE A 98 -9.32 -7.26 16.42
C ILE A 98 -8.37 -6.84 15.30
N PRO A 99 -7.66 -7.76 14.65
CA PRO A 99 -6.78 -7.43 13.56
C PRO A 99 -7.59 -6.98 12.33
N VAL A 100 -7.12 -5.93 11.68
CA VAL A 100 -7.69 -5.35 10.47
C VAL A 100 -6.60 -5.06 9.45
N HIS A 101 -6.98 -4.69 8.23
CA HIS A 101 -6.05 -4.27 7.18
C HIS A 101 -5.03 -5.35 6.78
N GLY A 102 -5.52 -6.50 6.37
CA GLY A 102 -4.68 -7.58 5.85
C GLY A 102 -5.48 -8.66 5.16
N GLU A 103 -4.79 -9.62 4.57
CA GLU A 103 -5.41 -10.82 4.05
C GLU A 103 -5.77 -11.78 5.19
N HIS A 104 -6.65 -12.74 4.92
CA HIS A 104 -7.10 -13.72 5.91
C HIS A 104 -5.96 -14.43 6.64
N ARG A 105 -4.90 -14.82 5.93
CA ARG A 105 -3.69 -15.41 6.52
C ARG A 105 -3.02 -14.50 7.55
N HIS A 106 -2.97 -13.19 7.30
CA HIS A 106 -2.39 -12.21 8.23
C HIS A 106 -3.26 -12.07 9.49
N MET A 107 -4.59 -12.06 9.31
CA MET A 107 -5.54 -12.00 10.43
C MET A 107 -5.39 -13.22 11.35
N ILE A 108 -5.30 -14.43 10.78
CA ILE A 108 -5.11 -15.67 11.54
C ILE A 108 -3.80 -15.63 12.34
N GLU A 109 -2.69 -15.21 11.71
CA GLU A 109 -1.40 -15.14 12.41
C GLU A 109 -1.42 -14.10 13.54
N HIS A 110 -2.08 -12.96 13.33
CA HIS A 110 -2.23 -11.96 14.39
C HIS A 110 -3.11 -12.46 15.55
N ILE A 111 -4.17 -13.21 15.27
CA ILE A 111 -5.00 -13.85 16.31
C ILE A 111 -4.18 -14.87 17.12
N LYS A 112 -3.34 -15.67 16.47
CA LYS A 112 -2.42 -16.60 17.18
C LYS A 112 -1.48 -15.82 18.08
N PHE A 113 -0.86 -14.78 17.54
CA PHE A 113 0.04 -13.91 18.31
C PHE A 113 -0.67 -13.25 19.49
N ALA A 114 -1.88 -12.73 19.33
CA ALA A 114 -2.65 -12.16 20.43
C ALA A 114 -2.94 -13.18 21.54
N LYS A 115 -3.18 -14.46 21.18
CA LYS A 115 -3.32 -15.55 22.15
C LYS A 115 -2.00 -15.86 22.88
N GLU A 116 -0.87 -15.88 22.17
CA GLU A 116 0.46 -16.02 22.76
C GLU A 116 0.76 -14.91 23.79
N MET A 117 0.27 -13.69 23.49
CA MET A 117 0.37 -12.53 24.37
C MET A 117 -0.70 -12.50 25.49
N ASN A 118 -1.46 -13.59 25.66
CA ASN A 118 -2.50 -13.74 26.66
C ASN A 118 -3.63 -12.69 26.59
N VAL A 119 -3.95 -12.19 25.39
CA VAL A 119 -5.12 -11.34 25.20
C VAL A 119 -6.39 -12.16 25.45
N PRO A 120 -7.29 -11.73 26.36
CA PRO A 120 -8.43 -12.56 26.77
C PRO A 120 -9.43 -12.86 25.66
N ASN A 121 -9.64 -11.91 24.75
CA ASN A 121 -10.69 -12.00 23.72
C ASN A 121 -10.16 -11.56 22.34
N PRO A 122 -9.29 -12.32 21.68
CA PRO A 122 -8.97 -12.04 20.29
C PRO A 122 -10.13 -12.46 19.38
N VAL A 123 -10.62 -11.56 18.55
CA VAL A 123 -11.74 -11.77 17.63
C VAL A 123 -11.27 -11.67 16.18
N GLN A 124 -11.44 -12.74 15.44
CA GLN A 124 -11.22 -12.73 13.99
C GLN A 124 -12.45 -12.17 13.30
N VAL A 125 -12.24 -11.26 12.34
CA VAL A 125 -13.31 -10.59 11.60
C VAL A 125 -13.05 -10.59 10.10
N GLU A 126 -14.13 -10.44 9.34
CA GLU A 126 -14.13 -10.22 7.90
C GLU A 126 -14.82 -8.90 7.57
N ASN A 127 -14.67 -8.45 6.31
CA ASN A 127 -15.39 -7.26 5.85
C ASN A 127 -16.90 -7.45 6.00
N GLY A 128 -17.56 -6.46 6.60
CA GLY A 128 -18.99 -6.49 6.88
C GLY A 128 -19.34 -7.02 8.26
N ASP A 129 -18.44 -7.71 8.97
CA ASP A 129 -18.74 -8.18 10.32
C ASP A 129 -18.98 -7.02 11.28
N ILE A 130 -20.07 -7.10 12.04
CA ILE A 130 -20.41 -6.19 13.12
C ILE A 130 -20.02 -6.85 14.44
N VAL A 131 -19.05 -6.24 15.13
CA VAL A 131 -18.54 -6.76 16.40
C VAL A 131 -19.19 -6.05 17.57
N LYS A 132 -19.81 -6.81 18.44
CA LYS A 132 -20.28 -6.31 19.73
C LYS A 132 -19.14 -6.40 20.74
N LEU A 133 -18.70 -5.24 21.24
CA LEU A 133 -17.60 -5.15 22.20
C LEU A 133 -18.09 -5.25 23.65
N TYR A 134 -19.29 -4.72 23.94
CA TYR A 134 -19.87 -4.63 25.28
C TYR A 134 -21.42 -4.60 25.20
N PRO A 135 -22.16 -5.11 26.20
CA PRO A 135 -21.71 -5.86 27.37
C PRO A 135 -21.35 -7.34 27.01
N GLY A 136 -20.52 -7.93 27.84
CA GLY A 136 -20.09 -9.33 27.68
C GLY A 136 -18.79 -9.49 26.90
N LYS A 137 -18.50 -10.71 26.45
CA LYS A 137 -17.30 -11.00 25.66
C LYS A 137 -17.46 -10.47 24.24
N PRO A 138 -16.43 -9.81 23.68
CA PRO A 138 -16.42 -9.42 22.28
C PRO A 138 -16.65 -10.60 21.35
N HIS A 139 -17.55 -10.42 20.38
CA HIS A 139 -17.89 -11.44 19.37
C HIS A 139 -18.51 -10.80 18.12
N VAL A 140 -18.45 -11.50 17.01
CA VAL A 140 -19.20 -11.10 15.81
C VAL A 140 -20.69 -11.29 16.11
N TYR A 141 -21.43 -10.20 16.04
CA TYR A 141 -22.84 -10.12 16.42
C TYR A 141 -23.77 -10.19 15.21
N ASP A 142 -23.38 -9.51 14.11
CA ASP A 142 -24.19 -9.39 12.92
C ASP A 142 -23.29 -9.13 11.70
N LYS A 143 -23.87 -9.03 10.51
CA LYS A 143 -23.16 -8.79 9.27
C LYS A 143 -23.83 -7.71 8.44
N ALA A 144 -23.11 -6.65 8.12
CA ALA A 144 -23.52 -5.64 7.17
C ALA A 144 -23.23 -6.08 5.73
N PRO A 145 -23.98 -5.60 4.74
CA PRO A 145 -23.63 -5.82 3.33
C PRO A 145 -22.20 -5.34 3.06
N SER A 146 -21.41 -6.22 2.46
CA SER A 146 -20.03 -5.93 2.09
C SER A 146 -19.75 -6.48 0.69
N GLY A 147 -18.73 -5.96 0.01
CA GLY A 147 -18.37 -6.40 -1.32
C GLY A 147 -17.75 -5.24 -2.13
N ARG A 148 -17.44 -5.53 -3.38
CA ARG A 148 -16.90 -4.53 -4.30
C ARG A 148 -18.01 -3.91 -5.13
N LEU A 149 -18.00 -2.59 -5.21
CA LEU A 149 -18.80 -1.85 -6.18
C LEU A 149 -17.88 -1.32 -7.27
N TYR A 150 -18.31 -1.44 -8.49
CA TYR A 150 -17.60 -0.94 -9.67
C TYR A 150 -18.36 0.26 -10.22
N LEU A 151 -17.61 1.25 -10.68
CA LEU A 151 -18.19 2.39 -11.38
C LEU A 151 -18.39 2.00 -12.86
N ASP A 152 -19.63 2.03 -13.31
CA ASP A 152 -20.02 1.80 -14.69
C ASP A 152 -20.68 3.06 -15.26
N GLY A 153 -19.91 3.89 -15.95
CA GLY A 153 -20.32 5.25 -16.27
C GLY A 153 -20.50 6.08 -15.00
N ASN A 154 -21.73 6.50 -14.72
CA ASN A 154 -22.08 7.30 -13.53
C ASN A 154 -22.85 6.50 -12.47
N ILE A 155 -22.94 5.18 -12.60
CA ILE A 155 -23.66 4.32 -11.64
C ILE A 155 -22.69 3.33 -10.99
N SER A 156 -22.96 3.03 -9.71
CA SER A 156 -22.26 1.97 -8.99
C SER A 156 -23.00 0.67 -9.15
N VAL A 157 -22.29 -0.36 -9.60
CA VAL A 157 -22.82 -1.71 -9.82
C VAL A 157 -22.06 -2.74 -9.00
N ALA A 158 -22.72 -3.82 -8.62
CA ALA A 158 -22.07 -4.93 -7.91
C ALA A 158 -21.10 -5.69 -8.83
N GLU A 159 -20.14 -6.39 -8.25
CA GLU A 159 -19.12 -7.18 -8.99
C GLU A 159 -19.72 -8.24 -9.92
N ASP A 160 -20.89 -8.77 -9.56
CA ASP A 160 -21.62 -9.78 -10.32
C ASP A 160 -22.57 -9.21 -11.39
N ALA A 161 -22.63 -7.87 -11.55
CA ALA A 161 -23.41 -7.23 -12.60
C ALA A 161 -22.99 -7.69 -13.99
N GLN A 162 -23.96 -7.76 -14.91
CA GLN A 162 -23.72 -8.27 -16.26
C GLN A 162 -22.68 -7.43 -17.01
N SER A 163 -22.73 -6.10 -16.91
CA SER A 163 -21.76 -5.20 -17.53
C SER A 163 -20.31 -5.46 -17.09
N ILE A 164 -20.11 -5.84 -15.83
CA ILE A 164 -18.78 -6.19 -15.30
C ILE A 164 -18.32 -7.54 -15.83
N LYS A 165 -19.22 -8.53 -15.89
CA LYS A 165 -18.93 -9.85 -16.49
C LYS A 165 -18.58 -9.72 -17.97
N ASP A 166 -19.32 -8.91 -18.70
CA ASP A 166 -19.07 -8.71 -20.14
C ASP A 166 -17.71 -8.04 -20.37
N ARG A 167 -17.34 -7.02 -19.58
CA ARG A 167 -16.01 -6.42 -19.66
C ARG A 167 -14.88 -7.39 -19.35
N LYS A 168 -15.05 -8.24 -18.33
CA LYS A 168 -14.08 -9.30 -18.03
C LYS A 168 -13.95 -10.29 -19.21
N ASN A 169 -15.06 -10.67 -19.81
CA ASN A 169 -15.07 -11.55 -20.98
C ASN A 169 -14.40 -10.90 -22.20
N LEU A 170 -14.69 -9.64 -22.49
CA LEU A 170 -14.05 -8.90 -23.58
C LEU A 170 -12.54 -8.77 -23.38
N SER A 171 -12.09 -8.54 -22.14
CA SER A 171 -10.68 -8.47 -21.81
C SER A 171 -9.95 -9.80 -22.03
N ALA A 172 -10.61 -10.93 -21.80
CA ALA A 172 -10.02 -12.26 -21.96
C ALA A 172 -10.08 -12.79 -23.39
N ASN A 173 -11.17 -12.49 -24.11
CA ASN A 173 -11.48 -13.11 -25.41
C ASN A 173 -11.28 -12.15 -26.59
N GLY A 174 -11.08 -10.88 -26.33
CA GLY A 174 -11.02 -9.82 -27.35
C GLY A 174 -12.41 -9.38 -27.84
N TYR A 175 -12.41 -8.34 -28.69
CA TYR A 175 -13.61 -7.75 -29.28
C TYR A 175 -13.33 -7.37 -30.74
N ILE A 176 -14.28 -7.63 -31.60
CA ILE A 176 -14.25 -7.24 -33.02
C ILE A 176 -15.55 -6.49 -33.31
N GLU A 177 -15.46 -5.29 -33.85
CA GLU A 177 -16.58 -4.51 -34.35
C GLU A 177 -16.44 -4.39 -35.88
N ALA A 178 -17.52 -4.66 -36.62
CA ALA A 178 -17.59 -4.45 -38.04
C ALA A 178 -18.82 -3.59 -38.38
N THR A 179 -18.58 -2.42 -38.98
CA THR A 179 -19.64 -1.57 -39.53
C THR A 179 -19.80 -1.89 -41.00
N ILE A 180 -21.01 -2.25 -41.46
CA ILE A 180 -21.35 -2.58 -42.85
C ILE A 180 -22.12 -1.42 -43.46
#